data_cdf63ff614fd62d9baf27ff2b8044ce9
#
_entry.id   cdf63ff614fd62d9baf27ff2b8044ce9
#
_cell.length_a   1.000
_cell.length_b   1.000
_cell.length_c   1.000
_cell.angle_alpha   90.00
_cell.angle_beta   90.00
_cell.angle_gamma   90.00
#
_symmetry.space_group_name_H-M   'P 1'
#
loop_
_entity.id
_entity.type
_entity.pdbx_description
1 polymer ?
#
loop_
_entity_poly.entity_id
_entity_poly.type
_entity_poly.pdbx_seq_one_letter_code
_entity_poly.pdbx_strand_id
1 'polypeptide(L)'
;QEQILKQWEGLGYYGRARNFHKSCQIIAMQFDGDIPALPEEFSKLPGVGPYISAAVMSIAFHHPLPAVDTNAIRVAARLKMVEFSSPADSKVIHRYLSDNIAIKRSGDFNQAIMDLGREICKSDNPKCTICPVSKFCKALVNNFVDKYPVKIKPAKKPHYNIAAGIIWNKGQILISKRRENGLLGGLWEFPGGKIEKGENAQTCIIREVKEELGVLVQPTSFLK
;
A
#
# COMPACT_ATOMS: atom_id res chain seq x y z
N GLN A 1 -8.26 19.61 -1.73
CA GLN A 1 -7.72 18.39 -1.09
C GLN A 1 -8.72 17.79 -0.09
N GLU A 2 -9.35 18.56 0.79
CA GLU A 2 -10.31 18.09 1.80
C GLU A 2 -11.51 17.36 1.18
N GLN A 3 -12.08 17.91 0.11
CA GLN A 3 -13.19 17.26 -0.61
C GLN A 3 -12.81 15.88 -1.13
N ILE A 4 -11.58 15.71 -1.63
CA ILE A 4 -11.08 14.40 -2.11
C ILE A 4 -10.89 13.43 -0.96
N LEU A 5 -10.30 13.90 0.16
CA LEU A 5 -10.15 13.06 1.35
C LEU A 5 -11.50 12.61 1.92
N LYS A 6 -12.53 13.48 1.87
CA LYS A 6 -13.89 13.12 2.26
C LYS A 6 -14.49 12.03 1.35
N GLN A 7 -14.30 12.14 0.02
CA GLN A 7 -14.75 11.10 -0.92
C GLN A 7 -13.98 9.77 -0.77
N TRP A 8 -12.76 9.84 -0.21
CA TRP A 8 -11.90 8.68 0.03
C TRP A 8 -12.11 8.05 1.41
N GLU A 9 -13.05 8.59 2.20
CA GLU A 9 -13.30 8.15 3.57
C GLU A 9 -13.63 6.65 3.62
N GLY A 10 -13.04 5.93 4.60
CA GLY A 10 -13.22 4.49 4.76
C GLY A 10 -12.31 3.60 3.90
N LEU A 11 -11.71 4.10 2.81
CA LEU A 11 -10.83 3.30 1.95
C LEU A 11 -9.40 3.11 2.51
N GLY A 12 -9.04 3.90 3.52
CA GLY A 12 -7.70 3.88 4.11
C GLY A 12 -6.59 4.33 3.16
N TYR A 13 -5.34 4.26 3.62
CA TYR A 13 -4.17 4.66 2.84
C TYR A 13 -4.33 6.04 2.16
N TYR A 14 -4.73 7.03 2.92
CA TYR A 14 -5.05 8.40 2.44
C TYR A 14 -3.90 9.08 1.66
N GLY A 15 -2.67 8.61 1.84
CA GLY A 15 -1.54 9.02 1.00
C GLY A 15 -1.77 8.76 -0.49
N ARG A 16 -2.53 7.70 -0.86
CA ARG A 16 -2.90 7.43 -2.26
C ARG A 16 -3.80 8.52 -2.80
N ALA A 17 -4.82 8.94 -2.04
CA ALA A 17 -5.73 10.01 -2.46
C ALA A 17 -4.98 11.34 -2.67
N ARG A 18 -4.06 11.69 -1.75
CA ARG A 18 -3.24 12.90 -1.87
C ARG A 18 -2.31 12.85 -3.09
N ASN A 19 -1.62 11.72 -3.28
CA ASN A 19 -0.74 11.55 -4.43
C ASN A 19 -1.50 11.57 -5.74
N PHE A 20 -2.65 10.88 -5.81
CA PHE A 20 -3.52 10.90 -6.98
C PHE A 20 -3.97 12.32 -7.33
N HIS A 21 -4.43 13.10 -6.34
CA HIS A 21 -4.79 14.50 -6.55
C HIS A 21 -3.62 15.35 -7.07
N LYS A 22 -2.43 15.21 -6.46
CA LYS A 22 -1.23 15.91 -6.93
C LYS A 22 -0.86 15.52 -8.36
N SER A 23 -0.97 14.23 -8.70
CA SER A 23 -0.71 13.75 -10.05
C SER A 23 -1.69 14.34 -11.06
N CYS A 24 -2.99 14.41 -10.73
CA CYS A 24 -3.98 15.06 -11.60
C CYS A 24 -3.67 16.55 -11.82
N GLN A 25 -3.23 17.26 -10.77
CA GLN A 25 -2.82 18.67 -10.90
C GLN A 25 -1.59 18.82 -11.83
N ILE A 26 -0.58 17.97 -11.68
CA ILE A 26 0.61 17.98 -12.54
C ILE A 26 0.21 17.67 -13.99
N ILE A 27 -0.64 16.66 -14.21
CA ILE A 27 -1.12 16.30 -15.54
C ILE A 27 -1.88 17.47 -16.18
N ALA A 28 -2.77 18.11 -15.45
CA ALA A 28 -3.50 19.27 -15.96
C ALA A 28 -2.60 20.47 -16.30
N MET A 29 -1.52 20.69 -15.51
CA MET A 29 -0.66 21.87 -15.69
C MET A 29 0.50 21.65 -16.66
N GLN A 30 1.03 20.43 -16.79
CA GLN A 30 2.25 20.14 -17.53
C GLN A 30 2.02 19.29 -18.80
N PHE A 31 0.85 18.66 -18.89
CA PHE A 31 0.50 17.74 -19.97
C PHE A 31 -0.89 18.04 -20.58
N ASP A 32 -1.39 19.26 -20.40
CA ASP A 32 -2.66 19.73 -20.95
C ASP A 32 -3.87 18.83 -20.62
N GLY A 33 -3.78 18.07 -19.53
CA GLY A 33 -4.80 17.12 -19.08
C GLY A 33 -4.64 15.71 -19.63
N ASP A 34 -3.72 15.46 -20.54
CA ASP A 34 -3.45 14.14 -21.10
C ASP A 34 -2.47 13.34 -20.20
N ILE A 35 -2.77 12.08 -20.00
CA ILE A 35 -1.87 11.20 -19.23
C ILE A 35 -0.59 10.95 -20.04
N PRO A 36 0.62 11.21 -19.48
CA PRO A 36 1.87 10.96 -20.18
C PRO A 36 1.97 9.49 -20.63
N ALA A 37 2.16 9.26 -21.93
CA ALA A 37 2.22 7.93 -22.51
C ALA A 37 3.62 7.29 -22.41
N LEU A 38 4.65 8.06 -22.04
CA LEU A 38 6.01 7.56 -21.85
C LEU A 38 6.21 7.09 -20.40
N PRO A 39 6.70 5.85 -20.18
CA PRO A 39 6.93 5.30 -18.85
C PRO A 39 7.82 6.18 -17.96
N GLU A 40 8.83 6.83 -18.55
CA GLU A 40 9.78 7.71 -17.86
C GLU A 40 9.12 9.00 -17.32
N GLU A 41 8.11 9.51 -18.01
CA GLU A 41 7.35 10.69 -17.60
C GLU A 41 6.28 10.29 -16.56
N PHE A 42 5.52 9.26 -16.86
CA PHE A 42 4.47 8.78 -15.98
C PHE A 42 5.00 8.35 -14.61
N SER A 43 6.17 7.70 -14.56
CA SER A 43 6.80 7.25 -13.31
C SER A 43 7.25 8.39 -12.39
N LYS A 44 7.37 9.64 -12.89
CA LYS A 44 7.70 10.82 -12.07
C LYS A 44 6.50 11.37 -11.29
N LEU A 45 5.29 10.94 -11.64
CA LEU A 45 4.08 11.40 -10.96
C LEU A 45 4.03 10.92 -9.50
N PRO A 46 3.53 11.75 -8.56
CA PRO A 46 3.43 11.39 -7.16
C PRO A 46 2.65 10.09 -6.93
N GLY A 47 3.25 9.16 -6.21
CA GLY A 47 2.64 7.86 -5.88
C GLY A 47 2.71 6.82 -6.99
N VAL A 48 3.29 7.13 -8.14
CA VAL A 48 3.51 6.17 -9.21
C VAL A 48 4.82 5.42 -8.96
N GLY A 49 4.69 4.24 -8.36
CA GLY A 49 5.80 3.30 -8.21
C GLY A 49 5.95 2.38 -9.43
N PRO A 50 7.01 1.54 -9.47
CA PRO A 50 7.30 0.66 -10.61
C PRO A 50 6.11 -0.24 -11.01
N TYR A 51 5.37 -0.77 -10.03
CA TYR A 51 4.18 -1.58 -10.27
C TYR A 51 3.07 -0.78 -10.97
N ILE A 52 2.72 0.41 -10.44
CA ILE A 52 1.66 1.25 -10.99
C ILE A 52 2.05 1.72 -12.40
N SER A 53 3.31 2.14 -12.59
CA SER A 53 3.82 2.52 -13.89
C SER A 53 3.67 1.38 -14.90
N ALA A 54 4.19 0.20 -14.59
CA ALA A 54 4.10 -0.96 -15.48
C ALA A 54 2.66 -1.38 -15.77
N ALA A 55 1.77 -1.37 -14.77
CA ALA A 55 0.38 -1.73 -14.94
C ALA A 55 -0.34 -0.75 -15.89
N VAL A 56 -0.25 0.56 -15.63
CA VAL A 56 -0.92 1.57 -16.47
C VAL A 56 -0.33 1.59 -17.88
N MET A 57 1.01 1.61 -17.98
CA MET A 57 1.69 1.65 -19.27
C MET A 57 1.39 0.41 -20.13
N SER A 58 1.27 -0.76 -19.53
CA SER A 58 0.98 -1.97 -20.30
C SER A 58 -0.50 -2.08 -20.69
N ILE A 59 -1.41 -1.69 -19.81
CA ILE A 59 -2.85 -1.83 -20.05
C ILE A 59 -3.39 -0.73 -20.96
N ALA A 60 -3.01 0.53 -20.70
CA ALA A 60 -3.53 1.67 -21.44
C ALA A 60 -2.70 2.05 -22.67
N PHE A 61 -1.38 1.85 -22.61
CA PHE A 61 -0.46 2.29 -23.64
C PHE A 61 0.31 1.16 -24.32
N HIS A 62 0.00 -0.10 -24.00
CA HIS A 62 0.56 -1.31 -24.63
C HIS A 62 2.08 -1.48 -24.51
N HIS A 63 2.73 -0.78 -23.58
CA HIS A 63 4.15 -0.99 -23.31
C HIS A 63 4.42 -2.39 -22.76
N PRO A 64 5.44 -3.13 -23.22
CA PRO A 64 5.74 -4.48 -22.77
C PRO A 64 6.47 -4.49 -21.42
N LEU A 65 5.81 -3.96 -20.39
CA LEU A 65 6.34 -3.83 -19.03
C LEU A 65 5.60 -4.79 -18.09
N PRO A 66 6.30 -5.69 -17.37
CA PRO A 66 5.67 -6.59 -16.43
C PRO A 66 5.25 -5.85 -15.16
N ALA A 67 3.97 -5.91 -14.81
CA ALA A 67 3.42 -5.38 -13.56
C ALA A 67 3.62 -6.40 -12.44
N VAL A 68 4.67 -6.21 -11.64
CA VAL A 68 5.08 -7.15 -10.60
C VAL A 68 4.46 -6.80 -9.27
N ASP A 69 3.28 -7.38 -8.99
CA ASP A 69 2.60 -7.31 -7.69
C ASP A 69 2.85 -8.58 -6.86
N THR A 70 2.27 -8.65 -5.68
CA THR A 70 2.38 -9.83 -4.80
C THR A 70 1.78 -11.10 -5.41
N ASN A 71 0.79 -10.98 -6.29
CA ASN A 71 0.20 -12.11 -7.00
C ASN A 71 1.16 -12.59 -8.11
N ALA A 72 1.68 -11.67 -8.91
CA ALA A 72 2.66 -11.97 -9.95
C ALA A 72 3.93 -12.61 -9.37
N ILE A 73 4.44 -12.07 -8.25
CA ILE A 73 5.57 -12.66 -7.50
C ILE A 73 5.27 -14.10 -7.12
N ARG A 74 4.12 -14.36 -6.50
CA ARG A 74 3.75 -15.70 -6.04
C ARG A 74 3.63 -16.69 -7.19
N VAL A 75 2.97 -16.30 -8.27
CA VAL A 75 2.84 -17.13 -9.48
C VAL A 75 4.21 -17.45 -10.08
N ALA A 76 5.02 -16.43 -10.33
CA ALA A 76 6.35 -16.61 -10.92
C ALA A 76 7.30 -17.39 -10.00
N ALA A 77 7.26 -17.15 -8.69
CA ALA A 77 8.04 -17.87 -7.70
C ALA A 77 7.73 -19.37 -7.71
N ARG A 78 6.46 -19.76 -7.82
CA ARG A 78 6.04 -21.16 -7.94
C ARG A 78 6.40 -21.78 -9.29
N LEU A 79 6.22 -21.04 -10.37
CA LEU A 79 6.58 -21.50 -11.71
C LEU A 79 8.08 -21.79 -11.82
N LYS A 80 8.93 -20.99 -11.19
CA LYS A 80 10.39 -21.07 -11.30
C LYS A 80 11.07 -21.73 -10.09
N MET A 81 10.38 -21.91 -8.96
CA MET A 81 10.93 -22.29 -7.65
C MET A 81 11.96 -21.27 -7.14
N VAL A 82 11.60 -19.99 -7.13
CA VAL A 82 12.41 -18.90 -6.57
C VAL A 82 11.90 -18.56 -5.19
N GLU A 83 12.77 -18.45 -4.21
CA GLU A 83 12.41 -18.22 -2.80
C GLU A 83 11.79 -16.83 -2.56
N PHE A 84 12.22 -15.83 -3.31
CA PHE A 84 11.84 -14.44 -3.12
C PHE A 84 12.19 -13.91 -1.72
N SER A 85 13.39 -14.19 -1.28
CA SER A 85 13.93 -13.78 0.03
C SER A 85 14.99 -12.67 -0.06
N SER A 86 15.44 -12.35 -1.28
CA SER A 86 16.51 -11.40 -1.54
C SER A 86 16.23 -10.46 -2.73
N PRO A 87 16.95 -9.32 -2.84
CA PRO A 87 16.91 -8.48 -4.03
C PRO A 87 17.30 -9.20 -5.32
N ALA A 88 18.17 -10.22 -5.24
CA ALA A 88 18.55 -11.03 -6.38
C ALA A 88 17.35 -11.84 -6.88
N ASP A 89 16.57 -12.44 -6.00
CA ASP A 89 15.36 -13.19 -6.35
C ASP A 89 14.31 -12.29 -7.02
N SER A 90 14.19 -11.05 -6.56
CA SER A 90 13.32 -10.05 -7.19
C SER A 90 13.72 -9.79 -8.64
N LYS A 91 15.02 -9.68 -8.94
CA LYS A 91 15.52 -9.53 -10.31
C LYS A 91 15.23 -10.75 -11.16
N VAL A 92 15.35 -11.96 -10.60
CA VAL A 92 15.04 -13.22 -11.30
C VAL A 92 13.57 -13.27 -11.68
N ILE A 93 12.67 -12.93 -10.75
CA ILE A 93 11.22 -12.90 -11.00
C ILE A 93 10.87 -11.85 -12.05
N HIS A 94 11.41 -10.63 -11.92
CA HIS A 94 11.17 -9.57 -12.89
C HIS A 94 11.64 -9.97 -14.29
N ARG A 95 12.85 -10.50 -14.41
CA ARG A 95 13.38 -11.00 -15.69
C ARG A 95 12.48 -12.08 -16.27
N TYR A 96 12.08 -13.06 -15.48
CA TYR A 96 11.19 -14.13 -15.94
C TYR A 96 9.87 -13.59 -16.50
N LEU A 97 9.25 -12.63 -15.84
CA LEU A 97 8.03 -12.01 -16.32
C LEU A 97 8.28 -11.17 -17.58
N SER A 98 9.40 -10.45 -17.66
CA SER A 98 9.80 -9.70 -18.84
C SER A 98 10.04 -10.59 -20.08
N ASP A 99 10.71 -11.73 -19.88
CA ASP A 99 11.02 -12.66 -20.96
C ASP A 99 9.77 -13.38 -21.50
N ASN A 100 8.69 -13.41 -20.73
CA ASN A 100 7.45 -14.13 -21.07
C ASN A 100 6.28 -13.20 -21.39
N ILE A 101 6.46 -11.86 -21.27
CA ILE A 101 5.36 -10.94 -21.54
C ILE A 101 4.96 -10.98 -23.02
N ALA A 102 3.65 -11.03 -23.27
CA ALA A 102 3.10 -10.99 -24.61
C ALA A 102 3.21 -9.54 -25.17
N ILE A 103 4.22 -9.24 -25.98
CA ILE A 103 4.55 -7.89 -26.46
C ILE A 103 3.32 -7.16 -27.04
N LYS A 104 2.50 -7.82 -27.86
CA LYS A 104 1.30 -7.24 -28.47
C LYS A 104 0.07 -7.21 -27.55
N ARG A 105 0.13 -7.90 -26.41
CA ARG A 105 -0.96 -8.04 -25.43
C ARG A 105 -0.44 -7.95 -24.00
N SER A 106 0.46 -7.01 -23.77
CA SER A 106 1.13 -6.86 -22.46
C SER A 106 0.16 -6.58 -21.31
N GLY A 107 -0.87 -5.77 -21.55
CA GLY A 107 -1.92 -5.51 -20.58
C GLY A 107 -2.71 -6.78 -20.22
N ASP A 108 -3.09 -7.59 -21.23
CA ASP A 108 -3.79 -8.85 -20.99
C ASP A 108 -2.92 -9.85 -20.22
N PHE A 109 -1.63 -9.94 -20.55
CA PHE A 109 -0.68 -10.78 -19.83
C PHE A 109 -0.61 -10.42 -18.34
N ASN A 110 -0.47 -9.13 -18.04
CA ASN A 110 -0.40 -8.64 -16.65
C ASN A 110 -1.71 -8.93 -15.90
N GLN A 111 -2.85 -8.66 -16.51
CA GLN A 111 -4.15 -8.95 -15.91
C GLN A 111 -4.34 -10.46 -15.68
N ALA A 112 -4.00 -11.28 -16.66
CA ALA A 112 -4.09 -12.74 -16.54
C ALA A 112 -3.23 -13.30 -15.40
N ILE A 113 -2.01 -12.79 -15.22
CA ILE A 113 -1.12 -13.20 -14.11
C ILE A 113 -1.71 -12.77 -12.75
N MET A 114 -2.24 -11.54 -12.66
CA MET A 114 -2.89 -11.06 -11.43
C MET A 114 -4.15 -11.89 -11.10
N ASP A 115 -4.99 -12.17 -12.08
CA ASP A 115 -6.20 -12.99 -11.91
C ASP A 115 -5.86 -14.43 -11.56
N LEU A 116 -4.87 -15.01 -12.21
CA LEU A 116 -4.35 -16.33 -11.86
C LEU A 116 -3.92 -16.39 -10.39
N GLY A 117 -3.20 -15.38 -9.93
CA GLY A 117 -2.79 -15.27 -8.53
C GLY A 117 -3.96 -15.07 -7.57
N ARG A 118 -4.96 -14.28 -7.94
CA ARG A 118 -6.13 -13.98 -7.13
C ARG A 118 -7.09 -15.17 -7.00
N GLU A 119 -7.38 -15.85 -8.11
CA GLU A 119 -8.47 -16.81 -8.17
C GLU A 119 -8.02 -18.28 -8.04
N ILE A 120 -6.85 -18.60 -8.55
CA ILE A 120 -6.35 -19.98 -8.69
C ILE A 120 -5.10 -20.21 -7.84
N CYS A 121 -4.02 -19.50 -8.12
CA CYS A 121 -2.73 -19.67 -7.45
C CYS A 121 -2.67 -18.92 -6.11
N LYS A 122 -3.63 -19.18 -5.22
CA LYS A 122 -3.76 -18.52 -3.91
C LYS A 122 -2.59 -18.82 -2.98
N SER A 123 -2.39 -17.97 -1.96
CA SER A 123 -1.36 -18.20 -0.92
C SER A 123 -1.61 -19.52 -0.20
N ASP A 124 -2.86 -19.74 0.17
CA ASP A 124 -3.31 -20.92 0.89
C ASP A 124 -4.32 -21.67 0.01
N ASN A 125 -4.21 -22.99 -0.01
CA ASN A 125 -5.07 -23.90 -0.80
C ASN A 125 -5.17 -23.52 -2.29
N PRO A 126 -4.06 -23.44 -3.05
CA PRO A 126 -4.11 -23.14 -4.48
C PRO A 126 -4.83 -24.24 -5.26
N LYS A 127 -5.61 -23.84 -6.25
CA LYS A 127 -6.42 -24.74 -7.08
C LYS A 127 -5.59 -25.30 -8.25
N CYS A 128 -4.54 -26.07 -7.96
CA CYS A 128 -3.57 -26.53 -8.96
C CYS A 128 -4.16 -27.44 -10.02
N THR A 129 -5.22 -28.20 -9.72
CA THR A 129 -5.89 -29.12 -10.64
C THR A 129 -6.56 -28.43 -11.82
N ILE A 130 -7.03 -27.18 -11.63
CA ILE A 130 -7.66 -26.37 -12.69
C ILE A 130 -6.75 -25.25 -13.20
N CYS A 131 -5.46 -25.25 -12.77
CA CYS A 131 -4.55 -24.18 -13.16
C CYS A 131 -4.12 -24.34 -14.62
N PRO A 132 -4.35 -23.33 -15.49
CA PRO A 132 -4.03 -23.42 -16.91
C PRO A 132 -2.52 -23.55 -17.20
N VAL A 133 -1.67 -23.16 -16.26
CA VAL A 133 -0.20 -23.24 -16.37
C VAL A 133 0.41 -24.35 -15.50
N SER A 134 -0.40 -25.28 -14.99
CA SER A 134 0.04 -26.37 -14.10
C SER A 134 1.19 -27.19 -14.69
N LYS A 135 1.14 -27.48 -15.98
CA LYS A 135 2.17 -28.25 -16.71
C LYS A 135 3.57 -27.60 -16.68
N PHE A 136 3.63 -26.29 -16.51
CA PHE A 136 4.87 -25.51 -16.49
C PHE A 136 5.32 -25.19 -15.05
N CYS A 137 4.52 -25.57 -14.05
CA CYS A 137 4.77 -25.19 -12.66
C CYS A 137 5.78 -26.11 -12.00
N LYS A 138 7.04 -25.67 -11.86
CA LYS A 138 8.09 -26.44 -11.21
C LYS A 138 7.75 -26.81 -9.76
N ALA A 139 7.16 -25.88 -9.01
CA ALA A 139 6.76 -26.13 -7.62
C ALA A 139 5.68 -27.23 -7.52
N LEU A 140 4.77 -27.32 -8.49
CA LEU A 140 3.75 -28.38 -8.52
C LEU A 140 4.38 -29.74 -8.82
N VAL A 141 5.22 -29.81 -9.85
CA VAL A 141 5.91 -31.05 -10.27
C VAL A 141 6.75 -31.61 -9.13
N ASN A 142 7.36 -30.76 -8.32
CA ASN A 142 8.22 -31.16 -7.19
C ASN A 142 7.50 -31.25 -5.85
N ASN A 143 6.17 -31.06 -5.79
CA ASN A 143 5.36 -31.04 -4.56
C ASN A 143 5.78 -29.97 -3.55
N PHE A 144 6.22 -28.78 -4.03
CA PHE A 144 6.71 -27.67 -3.21
C PHE A 144 5.85 -26.41 -3.30
N VAL A 145 4.61 -26.52 -3.74
CA VAL A 145 3.72 -25.35 -3.94
C VAL A 145 3.58 -24.50 -2.68
N ASP A 146 3.49 -25.13 -1.52
CA ASP A 146 3.33 -24.43 -0.23
C ASP A 146 4.63 -23.81 0.30
N LYS A 147 5.79 -24.21 -0.26
CA LYS A 147 7.10 -23.66 0.11
C LYS A 147 7.44 -22.38 -0.64
N TYR A 148 6.77 -22.09 -1.75
CA TYR A 148 7.09 -20.94 -2.59
C TYR A 148 5.92 -19.95 -2.73
N PRO A 149 6.22 -18.62 -2.67
CA PRO A 149 7.48 -18.04 -2.21
C PRO A 149 7.70 -18.31 -0.72
N VAL A 150 8.95 -18.24 -0.26
CA VAL A 150 9.28 -18.40 1.16
C VAL A 150 8.58 -17.29 1.96
N LYS A 151 7.81 -17.70 2.98
CA LYS A 151 7.10 -16.75 3.86
C LYS A 151 8.10 -16.09 4.81
N ILE A 152 8.50 -14.86 4.51
CA ILE A 152 9.29 -14.05 5.45
C ILE A 152 8.36 -13.66 6.61
N LYS A 153 8.70 -14.07 7.83
CA LYS A 153 7.94 -13.64 9.02
C LYS A 153 8.06 -12.12 9.15
N PRO A 154 6.95 -11.38 9.16
CA PRO A 154 7.01 -9.95 9.37
C PRO A 154 7.63 -9.66 10.74
N ALA A 155 8.46 -8.65 10.83
CA ALA A 155 8.97 -8.16 12.12
C ALA A 155 7.79 -7.84 13.04
N LYS A 156 7.92 -8.14 14.34
CA LYS A 156 6.89 -7.79 15.33
C LYS A 156 6.65 -6.29 15.26
N LYS A 157 5.42 -5.90 14.94
CA LYS A 157 5.04 -4.48 14.99
C LYS A 157 5.06 -4.03 16.45
N PRO A 158 5.65 -2.86 16.75
CA PRO A 158 5.58 -2.33 18.10
C PRO A 158 4.12 -2.06 18.46
N HIS A 159 3.75 -2.43 19.67
CA HIS A 159 2.44 -2.11 20.24
C HIS A 159 2.59 -0.83 21.07
N TYR A 160 1.71 0.14 20.84
CA TYR A 160 1.67 1.38 21.58
C TYR A 160 0.31 1.54 22.24
N ASN A 161 0.31 1.89 23.54
CA ASN A 161 -0.86 2.40 24.20
C ASN A 161 -0.96 3.89 23.89
N ILE A 162 -2.14 4.35 23.49
CA ILE A 162 -2.39 5.74 23.11
C ILE A 162 -3.50 6.27 24.01
N ALA A 163 -3.32 7.48 24.51
CA ALA A 163 -4.38 8.24 25.15
C ALA A 163 -4.83 9.39 24.24
N ALA A 164 -6.13 9.61 24.14
CA ALA A 164 -6.73 10.75 23.44
C ALA A 164 -7.69 11.48 24.38
N GLY A 165 -7.67 12.79 24.35
CA GLY A 165 -8.48 13.64 25.23
C GLY A 165 -9.62 14.33 24.51
N ILE A 166 -10.85 14.17 25.01
CA ILE A 166 -11.99 15.00 24.57
C ILE A 166 -11.99 16.26 25.46
N ILE A 167 -11.55 17.37 24.90
CA ILE A 167 -11.38 18.63 25.61
C ILE A 167 -12.57 19.54 25.30
N TRP A 168 -13.32 19.91 26.33
CA TRP A 168 -14.48 20.76 26.24
C TRP A 168 -14.17 22.20 26.70
N ASN A 169 -14.63 23.15 25.92
CA ASN A 169 -14.65 24.57 26.34
C ASN A 169 -15.92 25.26 25.83
N LYS A 170 -16.73 25.78 26.70
CA LYS A 170 -17.96 26.52 26.37
C LYS A 170 -18.87 25.81 25.35
N GLY A 171 -19.07 24.49 25.52
CA GLY A 171 -19.93 23.68 24.66
C GLY A 171 -19.29 23.24 23.34
N GLN A 172 -18.04 23.55 23.13
CA GLN A 172 -17.27 23.13 21.95
C GLN A 172 -16.24 22.07 22.31
N ILE A 173 -15.93 21.18 21.35
CA ILE A 173 -14.89 20.18 21.48
C ILE A 173 -13.67 20.62 20.67
N LEU A 174 -12.49 20.51 21.28
CA LEU A 174 -11.24 20.75 20.60
C LEU A 174 -10.85 19.54 19.73
N ILE A 175 -10.59 19.79 18.47
CA ILE A 175 -9.98 18.85 17.54
C ILE A 175 -8.75 19.51 16.90
N SER A 176 -7.73 18.72 16.61
CA SER A 176 -6.52 19.16 15.94
C SER A 176 -6.39 18.48 14.57
N LYS A 177 -5.71 19.15 13.63
CA LYS A 177 -5.44 18.59 12.30
C LYS A 177 -4.04 18.01 12.27
N ARG A 178 -3.92 16.74 11.92
CA ARG A 178 -2.62 16.06 11.80
C ARG A 178 -1.74 16.72 10.75
N ARG A 179 -0.44 16.77 11.00
CA ARG A 179 0.55 17.27 10.02
C ARG A 179 0.47 16.44 8.74
N GLU A 180 0.52 17.10 7.57
CA GLU A 180 0.31 16.44 6.26
C GLU A 180 1.28 15.30 5.99
N ASN A 181 2.54 15.40 6.43
CA ASN A 181 3.59 14.43 6.17
C ASN A 181 3.64 13.26 7.18
N GLY A 182 2.67 13.17 8.12
CA GLY A 182 2.61 12.12 9.14
C GLY A 182 1.64 10.98 8.81
N LEU A 183 1.60 9.98 9.71
CA LEU A 183 0.61 8.91 9.67
C LEU A 183 -0.80 9.52 9.75
N LEU A 184 -1.69 9.19 8.79
CA LEU A 184 -3.04 9.76 8.67
C LEU A 184 -3.05 11.29 8.52
N GLY A 185 -1.99 11.88 7.95
CA GLY A 185 -1.85 13.34 7.82
C GLY A 185 -3.05 14.01 7.15
N GLY A 186 -3.35 15.24 7.60
CA GLY A 186 -4.48 16.02 7.11
C GLY A 186 -5.86 15.61 7.63
N LEU A 187 -5.96 14.53 8.42
CA LEU A 187 -7.19 14.17 9.14
C LEU A 187 -7.28 14.90 10.46
N TRP A 188 -8.53 15.05 10.93
CA TRP A 188 -8.83 15.60 12.24
C TRP A 188 -8.75 14.51 13.31
N GLU A 189 -8.25 14.86 14.47
CA GLU A 189 -8.11 13.96 15.61
C GLU A 189 -8.35 14.68 16.93
N PHE A 190 -8.65 13.92 17.97
CA PHE A 190 -8.57 14.45 19.33
C PHE A 190 -7.11 14.56 19.74
N PRO A 191 -6.72 15.63 20.45
CA PRO A 191 -5.36 15.76 21.00
C PRO A 191 -4.98 14.57 21.85
N GLY A 192 -3.73 14.14 21.74
CA GLY A 192 -3.22 13.00 22.50
C GLY A 192 -2.03 12.34 21.85
N GLY A 193 -1.51 11.31 22.51
CA GLY A 193 -0.30 10.65 22.05
C GLY A 193 -0.01 9.33 22.72
N LYS A 194 1.22 8.88 22.58
CA LYS A 194 1.68 7.61 23.16
C LYS A 194 1.88 7.75 24.66
N ILE A 195 1.34 6.80 25.40
CA ILE A 195 1.62 6.69 26.83
C ILE A 195 3.07 6.23 27.00
N GLU A 196 3.88 7.04 27.66
CA GLU A 196 5.28 6.76 27.94
C GLU A 196 5.45 5.81 29.14
N LYS A 197 6.67 5.28 29.29
CA LYS A 197 6.97 4.37 30.40
C LYS A 197 6.80 5.08 31.75
N GLY A 198 5.89 4.58 32.58
CA GLY A 198 5.56 5.17 33.88
C GLY A 198 4.43 6.17 33.88
N GLU A 199 3.86 6.49 32.71
CA GLU A 199 2.66 7.31 32.59
C GLU A 199 1.38 6.49 32.67
N ASN A 200 0.32 7.14 33.10
CA ASN A 200 -1.06 6.70 32.88
C ASN A 200 -1.73 7.58 31.81
N ALA A 201 -2.95 7.22 31.41
CA ALA A 201 -3.67 7.96 30.36
C ALA A 201 -3.90 9.45 30.73
N GLN A 202 -4.15 9.77 31.98
CA GLN A 202 -4.39 11.14 32.43
C GLN A 202 -3.12 12.00 32.37
N THR A 203 -1.98 11.48 32.86
CA THR A 203 -0.71 12.20 32.80
C THR A 203 -0.22 12.36 31.37
N CYS A 204 -0.43 11.35 30.51
CA CYS A 204 -0.14 11.44 29.10
C CYS A 204 -0.91 12.59 28.41
N ILE A 205 -2.23 12.70 28.65
CA ILE A 205 -3.04 13.77 28.05
C ILE A 205 -2.60 15.15 28.54
N ILE A 206 -2.28 15.31 29.82
CA ILE A 206 -1.79 16.60 30.35
C ILE A 206 -0.48 17.00 29.64
N ARG A 207 0.45 16.06 29.48
CA ARG A 207 1.73 16.29 28.80
C ARG A 207 1.53 16.62 27.32
N GLU A 208 0.85 15.76 26.56
CA GLU A 208 0.67 15.91 25.12
C GLU A 208 -0.07 17.19 24.75
N VAL A 209 -1.15 17.54 25.47
CA VAL A 209 -1.90 18.78 25.24
C VAL A 209 -1.05 20.02 25.56
N LYS A 210 -0.21 19.95 26.60
CA LYS A 210 0.73 21.03 26.91
C LYS A 210 1.80 21.18 25.84
N GLU A 211 2.36 20.07 25.34
CA GLU A 211 3.42 20.06 24.32
C GLU A 211 2.90 20.51 22.96
N GLU A 212 1.74 20.01 22.54
CA GLU A 212 1.20 20.29 21.21
C GLU A 212 0.48 21.63 21.10
N LEU A 213 -0.23 22.03 22.14
CA LEU A 213 -1.16 23.17 22.11
C LEU A 213 -0.83 24.27 23.10
N GLY A 214 0.13 24.06 24.02
CA GLY A 214 0.47 25.02 25.06
C GLY A 214 -0.61 25.25 26.12
N VAL A 215 -1.62 24.36 26.19
CA VAL A 215 -2.78 24.47 27.07
C VAL A 215 -2.65 23.54 28.26
N LEU A 216 -3.04 23.99 29.44
CA LEU A 216 -3.17 23.12 30.62
C LEU A 216 -4.61 22.59 30.71
N VAL A 217 -4.75 21.30 30.87
CA VAL A 217 -6.03 20.58 30.99
C VAL A 217 -6.08 19.79 32.29
N GLN A 218 -7.28 19.62 32.81
CA GLN A 218 -7.55 18.79 33.98
C GLN A 218 -8.47 17.64 33.55
N PRO A 219 -7.99 16.39 33.51
CA PRO A 219 -8.81 15.22 33.21
C PRO A 219 -9.89 15.05 34.30
N THR A 220 -11.13 14.84 33.89
CA THR A 220 -12.27 14.69 34.79
C THR A 220 -12.82 13.28 34.85
N SER A 221 -12.87 12.58 33.72
CA SER A 221 -13.41 11.23 33.62
C SER A 221 -12.67 10.43 32.55
N PHE A 222 -12.78 9.11 32.67
CA PHE A 222 -12.29 8.17 31.67
C PHE A 222 -13.46 7.57 30.92
N LEU A 223 -13.46 7.69 29.61
CA LEU A 223 -14.40 7.02 28.72
C LEU A 223 -13.79 5.68 28.28
N LYS A 224 -14.52 4.60 28.43
CA LYS A 224 -14.13 3.25 27.98
C LYS A 224 -14.60 3.01 26.56
#